data_99fc0b5f359a22eb76c9dd73eda69660
#
_entry.id   99fc0b5f359a22eb76c9dd73eda69660
#
_cell.length_a   1.000
_cell.length_b   1.000
_cell.length_c   1.000
_cell.angle_alpha   90.00
_cell.angle_beta   90.00
_cell.angle_gamma   90.00
#
_symmetry.space_group_name_H-M   'P 1'
#
loop_
_entity.id
_entity.type
_entity.pdbx_description
1 polymer ?
#
loop_
_entity_poly.entity_id
_entity_poly.type
_entity_poly.pdbx_seq_one_letter_code
_entity_poly.pdbx_strand_id
1 'polypeptide(L)'
;MLSVEQVTKTYGKFTALEDISLTFTSGVYGLLAPNGAGKTTLIKMLTTLLFPTRGQILWEGEDIQTLGAEYRGQLGYLPQQFGYYPNYTPRQFLRYAAALQCLPRRQADGRIDQLLETVGLADAADKKMKKFSGGMLQRVGIAVAMLNDPKLLILDEPTAGLDPRERVR
;
A
#
# COMPACT_ATOMS: atom_id res chain seq x y z
N MET A 1 3.31 -6.20 -15.72
CA MET A 1 2.07 -7.02 -15.64
C MET A 1 2.11 -7.86 -14.36
N LEU A 2 1.02 -7.89 -13.61
CA LEU A 2 0.87 -8.74 -12.42
C LEU A 2 -0.16 -9.83 -12.73
N SER A 3 0.18 -11.10 -12.56
CA SER A 3 -0.75 -12.22 -12.73
C SER A 3 -0.85 -13.05 -11.45
N VAL A 4 -2.06 -13.47 -11.17
CA VAL A 4 -2.44 -14.39 -10.10
C VAL A 4 -2.92 -15.65 -10.80
N GLU A 5 -2.31 -16.80 -10.55
CA GLU A 5 -2.55 -18.02 -11.30
C GLU A 5 -2.95 -19.16 -10.37
N GLN A 6 -4.22 -19.55 -10.47
CA GLN A 6 -4.83 -20.67 -9.72
C GLN A 6 -4.55 -20.60 -8.21
N VAL A 7 -4.54 -19.38 -7.66
CA VAL A 7 -4.19 -19.17 -6.27
C VAL A 7 -5.28 -19.65 -5.34
N THR A 8 -4.89 -20.53 -4.42
CA THR A 8 -5.71 -21.00 -3.31
C THR A 8 -5.04 -20.68 -1.98
N LYS A 9 -5.80 -20.21 -1.01
CA LYS A 9 -5.34 -19.99 0.36
C LYS A 9 -6.24 -20.67 1.37
N THR A 10 -5.65 -21.59 2.13
CA THR A 10 -6.33 -22.32 3.22
C THR A 10 -5.69 -22.02 4.57
N TYR A 11 -6.50 -21.98 5.61
CA TYR A 11 -6.13 -21.87 7.02
C TYR A 11 -6.71 -23.07 7.76
N GLY A 12 -5.91 -24.12 7.92
CA GLY A 12 -6.41 -25.40 8.44
C GLY A 12 -7.53 -25.96 7.55
N LYS A 13 -8.77 -26.01 8.07
CA LYS A 13 -9.94 -26.50 7.34
C LYS A 13 -10.71 -25.38 6.59
N PHE A 14 -10.35 -24.11 6.80
CA PHE A 14 -11.04 -22.98 6.18
C PHE A 14 -10.31 -22.54 4.92
N THR A 15 -11.03 -22.50 3.79
CA THR A 15 -10.52 -21.96 2.51
C THR A 15 -10.97 -20.51 2.37
N ALA A 16 -10.01 -19.60 2.41
CA ALA A 16 -10.25 -18.15 2.28
C ALA A 16 -10.31 -17.68 0.83
N LEU A 17 -9.56 -18.34 -0.05
CA LEU A 17 -9.57 -18.13 -1.50
C LEU A 17 -9.39 -19.46 -2.19
N GLU A 18 -10.13 -19.72 -3.25
CA GLU A 18 -10.10 -20.98 -3.99
C GLU A 18 -9.98 -20.72 -5.49
N ASP A 19 -8.91 -21.24 -6.08
CA ASP A 19 -8.63 -21.21 -7.53
C ASP A 19 -8.83 -19.84 -8.20
N ILE A 20 -8.24 -18.80 -7.60
CA ILE A 20 -8.34 -17.44 -8.10
C ILE A 20 -7.28 -17.20 -9.19
N SER A 21 -7.77 -16.78 -10.38
CA SER A 21 -6.90 -16.37 -11.48
C SER A 21 -7.30 -14.96 -11.95
N LEU A 22 -6.34 -14.02 -11.91
CA LEU A 22 -6.53 -12.61 -12.25
C LEU A 22 -5.29 -12.09 -12.99
N THR A 23 -5.51 -11.18 -13.92
CA THR A 23 -4.40 -10.49 -14.61
C THR A 23 -4.62 -8.98 -14.53
N PHE A 24 -3.58 -8.27 -14.10
CA PHE A 24 -3.56 -6.82 -14.02
C PHE A 24 -2.48 -6.28 -14.97
N THR A 25 -2.92 -5.46 -15.90
CA THR A 25 -2.03 -4.71 -16.80
C THR A 25 -1.82 -3.29 -16.27
N SER A 26 -1.45 -2.34 -17.11
CA SER A 26 -1.42 -0.92 -16.72
C SER A 26 -2.85 -0.39 -16.54
N GLY A 27 -3.12 0.31 -15.46
CA GLY A 27 -4.43 0.91 -15.18
C GLY A 27 -4.80 0.93 -13.70
N VAL A 28 -6.03 1.35 -13.42
CA VAL A 28 -6.59 1.40 -12.06
C VAL A 28 -7.66 0.31 -11.94
N TYR A 29 -7.55 -0.50 -10.91
CA TYR A 29 -8.44 -1.64 -10.65
C TYR A 29 -9.12 -1.49 -9.29
N GLY A 30 -10.43 -1.66 -9.25
CA GLY A 30 -11.22 -1.74 -8.02
C GLY A 30 -11.53 -3.19 -7.66
N LEU A 31 -11.06 -3.64 -6.49
CA LEU A 31 -11.38 -4.97 -5.96
C LEU A 31 -12.67 -4.90 -5.14
N LEU A 32 -13.80 -5.20 -5.78
CA LEU A 32 -15.11 -5.16 -5.16
C LEU A 32 -15.58 -6.58 -4.81
N ALA A 33 -15.86 -6.81 -3.55
CA ALA A 33 -16.46 -8.06 -3.08
C ALA A 33 -17.07 -7.87 -1.67
N PRO A 34 -18.00 -8.70 -1.23
CA PRO A 34 -18.56 -8.66 0.12
C PRO A 34 -17.48 -8.80 1.21
N ASN A 35 -17.83 -8.42 2.44
CA ASN A 35 -16.96 -8.68 3.59
C ASN A 35 -16.79 -10.19 3.78
N GLY A 36 -15.57 -10.62 4.09
CA GLY A 36 -15.26 -12.04 4.22
C GLY A 36 -14.93 -12.77 2.91
N ALA A 37 -15.07 -12.14 1.75
CA ALA A 37 -14.77 -12.74 0.44
C ALA A 37 -13.27 -12.93 0.12
N GLY A 38 -12.38 -12.70 1.09
CA GLY A 38 -10.94 -12.93 0.92
C GLY A 38 -10.15 -11.75 0.34
N LYS A 39 -10.74 -10.55 0.16
CA LYS A 39 -10.03 -9.35 -0.36
C LYS A 39 -8.72 -9.08 0.37
N THR A 40 -8.79 -8.96 1.70
CA THR A 40 -7.59 -8.71 2.53
C THR A 40 -6.57 -9.86 2.44
N THR A 41 -7.03 -11.11 2.27
CA THR A 41 -6.14 -12.26 2.05
C THR A 41 -5.41 -12.12 0.72
N LEU A 42 -6.11 -11.77 -0.35
CA LEU A 42 -5.49 -11.53 -1.65
C LEU A 42 -4.49 -10.36 -1.59
N ILE A 43 -4.89 -9.22 -1.02
CA ILE A 43 -4.00 -8.06 -0.84
C ILE A 43 -2.74 -8.43 -0.06
N LYS A 44 -2.86 -9.18 1.04
CA LYS A 44 -1.70 -9.66 1.80
C LYS A 44 -0.78 -10.58 0.99
N MET A 45 -1.32 -11.36 0.06
CA MET A 45 -0.49 -12.19 -0.83
C MET A 45 0.19 -11.33 -1.90
N LEU A 46 -0.52 -10.39 -2.50
CA LEU A 46 0.07 -9.43 -3.45
C LEU A 46 1.17 -8.56 -2.82
N THR A 47 1.08 -8.29 -1.52
CA THR A 47 2.08 -7.50 -0.77
C THR A 47 3.16 -8.36 -0.11
N THR A 48 3.22 -9.64 -0.41
CA THR A 48 4.17 -10.63 0.18
C THR A 48 4.10 -10.77 1.71
N LEU A 49 3.03 -10.28 2.34
CA LEU A 49 2.77 -10.47 3.77
C LEU A 49 2.20 -11.86 4.07
N LEU A 50 1.77 -12.56 3.04
CA LEU A 50 1.20 -13.89 3.10
C LEU A 50 1.57 -14.65 1.82
N PHE A 51 1.68 -15.98 1.91
CA PHE A 51 1.96 -16.81 0.74
C PHE A 51 0.75 -17.69 0.40
N PRO A 52 0.48 -17.97 -0.88
CA PRO A 52 -0.56 -18.90 -1.29
C PRO A 52 -0.25 -20.32 -0.78
N THR A 53 -1.29 -21.14 -0.60
CA THR A 53 -1.17 -22.57 -0.30
C THR A 53 -0.94 -23.37 -1.59
N ARG A 54 -1.54 -22.89 -2.71
CA ARG A 54 -1.36 -23.42 -4.07
C ARG A 54 -1.41 -22.28 -5.06
N GLY A 55 -0.91 -22.52 -6.28
CA GLY A 55 -0.81 -21.49 -7.33
C GLY A 55 0.37 -20.56 -7.10
N GLN A 56 0.46 -19.55 -7.93
CA GLN A 56 1.56 -18.59 -7.92
C GLN A 56 1.10 -17.18 -8.26
N ILE A 57 1.92 -16.20 -7.90
CA ILE A 57 1.71 -14.80 -8.26
C ILE A 57 2.96 -14.31 -8.97
N LEU A 58 2.80 -13.81 -10.18
CA LEU A 58 3.91 -13.41 -11.04
C LEU A 58 3.89 -11.88 -11.26
N TRP A 59 5.08 -11.28 -11.17
CA TRP A 59 5.36 -9.92 -11.58
C TRP A 59 6.28 -9.94 -12.78
N GLU A 60 5.82 -9.39 -13.92
CA GLU A 60 6.55 -9.42 -15.20
C GLU A 60 6.98 -10.84 -15.61
N GLY A 61 6.20 -11.86 -15.25
CA GLY A 61 6.45 -13.27 -15.55
C GLY A 61 7.30 -14.03 -14.54
N GLU A 62 7.80 -13.38 -13.49
CA GLU A 62 8.62 -14.01 -12.45
C GLU A 62 7.86 -14.08 -11.12
N ASP A 63 8.02 -15.19 -10.37
CA ASP A 63 7.34 -15.37 -9.08
C ASP A 63 7.78 -14.31 -8.08
N ILE A 64 6.81 -13.59 -7.49
CA ILE A 64 7.05 -12.53 -6.51
C ILE A 64 7.77 -13.01 -5.25
N GLN A 65 7.69 -14.30 -4.92
CA GLN A 65 8.42 -14.88 -3.80
C GLN A 65 9.91 -15.00 -4.14
N THR A 66 10.22 -15.42 -5.36
CA THR A 66 11.60 -15.50 -5.88
C THR A 66 12.22 -14.10 -6.00
N LEU A 67 11.49 -13.13 -6.57
CA LEU A 67 11.93 -11.74 -6.68
C LEU A 67 12.16 -11.08 -5.30
N GLY A 68 11.39 -11.45 -4.30
CA GLY A 68 11.59 -11.04 -2.93
C GLY A 68 11.71 -9.52 -2.74
N ALA A 69 12.91 -9.04 -2.39
CA ALA A 69 13.16 -7.61 -2.13
C ALA A 69 13.04 -6.74 -3.38
N GLU A 70 13.37 -7.27 -4.55
CA GLU A 70 13.25 -6.56 -5.82
C GLU A 70 11.79 -6.22 -6.14
N TYR A 71 10.89 -7.18 -6.00
CA TYR A 71 9.45 -6.93 -6.15
C TYR A 71 8.95 -5.92 -5.11
N ARG A 72 9.31 -6.09 -3.82
CA ARG A 72 8.91 -5.14 -2.76
C ARG A 72 9.43 -3.73 -2.98
N GLY A 73 10.58 -3.58 -3.62
CA GLY A 73 11.13 -2.28 -4.02
C GLY A 73 10.28 -1.53 -5.05
N GLN A 74 9.44 -2.25 -5.81
CA GLN A 74 8.55 -1.70 -6.83
C GLN A 74 7.11 -1.55 -6.33
N LEU A 75 6.83 -1.92 -5.08
CA LEU A 75 5.51 -1.94 -4.47
C LEU A 75 5.32 -0.76 -3.51
N GLY A 76 4.23 -0.03 -3.65
CA GLY A 76 3.68 0.86 -2.63
C GLY A 76 2.45 0.21 -1.99
N TYR A 77 2.38 0.21 -0.67
CA TYR A 77 1.25 -0.39 0.04
C TYR A 77 0.76 0.50 1.17
N LEU A 78 -0.54 0.78 1.16
CA LEU A 78 -1.25 1.40 2.26
C LEU A 78 -2.21 0.37 2.88
N PRO A 79 -1.95 -0.12 4.09
CA PRO A 79 -2.86 -1.03 4.80
C PRO A 79 -4.10 -0.29 5.30
N GLN A 80 -5.20 -1.01 5.52
CA GLN A 80 -6.44 -0.50 6.10
C GLN A 80 -6.22 0.23 7.43
N GLN A 81 -5.32 -0.29 8.27
CA GLN A 81 -4.87 0.37 9.50
C GLN A 81 -3.44 0.85 9.32
N PHE A 82 -3.29 2.14 9.13
CA PHE A 82 -2.01 2.79 8.98
C PHE A 82 -1.44 3.22 10.34
N GLY A 83 -0.31 2.62 10.72
CA GLY A 83 0.41 2.98 11.94
C GLY A 83 1.27 4.23 11.75
N TYR A 84 1.21 5.17 12.69
CA TYR A 84 2.00 6.41 12.68
C TYR A 84 2.47 6.80 14.07
N TYR A 85 3.42 7.73 14.15
CA TYR A 85 3.91 8.30 15.41
C TYR A 85 3.23 9.64 15.69
N PRO A 86 2.31 9.74 16.68
CA PRO A 86 1.49 10.94 16.90
C PRO A 86 2.28 12.23 17.14
N ASN A 87 3.48 12.11 17.70
CA ASN A 87 4.35 13.24 18.00
C ASN A 87 5.29 13.63 16.85
N TYR A 88 5.32 12.84 15.75
CA TYR A 88 6.05 13.21 14.54
C TYR A 88 5.22 14.17 13.68
N THR A 89 5.92 14.98 12.89
CA THR A 89 5.31 15.69 11.77
C THR A 89 5.26 14.78 10.53
N PRO A 90 4.41 15.04 9.53
CA PRO A 90 4.44 14.31 8.25
C PRO A 90 5.85 14.24 7.64
N ARG A 91 6.55 15.36 7.59
CA ARG A 91 7.94 15.42 7.09
C ARG A 91 8.89 14.49 7.86
N GLN A 92 8.82 14.50 9.19
CA GLN A 92 9.63 13.60 10.01
C GLN A 92 9.30 12.15 9.78
N PHE A 93 7.99 11.84 9.63
CA PHE A 93 7.53 10.47 9.41
C PHE A 93 7.92 9.95 8.02
N LEU A 94 7.79 10.77 6.99
CA LEU A 94 8.24 10.42 5.64
C LEU A 94 9.76 10.24 5.57
N ARG A 95 10.56 11.07 6.26
CA ARG A 95 12.00 10.86 6.37
C ARG A 95 12.35 9.53 7.06
N TYR A 96 11.62 9.19 8.10
CA TYR A 96 11.79 7.91 8.79
C TYR A 96 11.46 6.74 7.82
N ALA A 97 10.34 6.81 7.11
CA ALA A 97 9.97 5.79 6.12
C ALA A 97 10.99 5.70 4.97
N ALA A 98 11.50 6.83 4.48
CA ALA A 98 12.54 6.87 3.46
C ALA A 98 13.83 6.18 3.91
N ALA A 99 14.23 6.39 5.17
CA ALA A 99 15.40 5.72 5.74
C ALA A 99 15.22 4.20 5.83
N LEU A 100 14.01 3.72 6.19
CA LEU A 100 13.69 2.29 6.20
C LEU A 100 13.72 1.67 4.80
N GLN A 101 13.40 2.47 3.77
CA GLN A 101 13.47 2.06 2.36
C GLN A 101 14.86 2.28 1.73
N CYS A 102 15.85 2.63 2.54
CA CYS A 102 17.23 2.91 2.09
C CYS A 102 17.34 4.01 1.02
N LEU A 103 16.38 4.96 0.97
CA LEU A 103 16.44 6.08 0.04
C LEU A 103 17.53 7.09 0.46
N PRO A 104 18.40 7.52 -0.46
CA PRO A 104 19.39 8.53 -0.18
C PRO A 104 18.76 9.85 0.27
N ARG A 105 19.25 10.45 1.36
CA ARG A 105 18.63 11.62 1.99
C ARG A 105 18.35 12.79 1.03
N ARG A 106 19.27 13.06 0.11
CA ARG A 106 19.09 14.12 -0.89
C ARG A 106 17.88 13.88 -1.82
N GLN A 107 17.69 12.62 -2.23
CA GLN A 107 16.54 12.24 -3.08
C GLN A 107 15.26 12.23 -2.24
N ALA A 108 15.32 11.74 -1.00
CA ALA A 108 14.18 11.67 -0.11
C ALA A 108 13.59 13.05 0.19
N ASP A 109 14.40 14.07 0.52
CA ASP A 109 13.89 15.39 0.90
C ASP A 109 13.09 16.05 -0.25
N GLY A 110 13.61 16.03 -1.48
CA GLY A 110 12.88 16.55 -2.63
C GLY A 110 11.59 15.78 -2.95
N ARG A 111 11.65 14.44 -2.86
CA ARG A 111 10.49 13.59 -3.05
C ARG A 111 9.41 13.80 -1.98
N ILE A 112 9.82 13.99 -0.73
CA ILE A 112 8.92 14.29 0.40
C ILE A 112 8.18 15.60 0.18
N ASP A 113 8.85 16.67 -0.24
CA ASP A 113 8.20 17.95 -0.53
C ASP A 113 7.16 17.81 -1.64
N GLN A 114 7.53 17.15 -2.75
CA GLN A 114 6.61 16.86 -3.85
C GLN A 114 5.38 16.05 -3.41
N LEU A 115 5.59 15.01 -2.60
CA LEU A 115 4.49 14.16 -2.12
C LEU A 115 3.57 14.91 -1.17
N LEU A 116 4.11 15.74 -0.27
CA LEU A 116 3.30 16.56 0.63
C LEU A 116 2.43 17.56 -0.12
N GLU A 117 2.94 18.13 -1.22
CA GLU A 117 2.13 18.95 -2.13
C GLU A 117 1.05 18.11 -2.83
N THR A 118 1.44 16.97 -3.41
CA THR A 118 0.52 16.07 -4.13
C THR A 118 -0.66 15.63 -3.27
N VAL A 119 -0.42 15.30 -1.99
CA VAL A 119 -1.50 14.89 -1.07
C VAL A 119 -2.16 16.08 -0.35
N GLY A 120 -1.81 17.33 -0.68
CA GLY A 120 -2.41 18.53 -0.10
C GLY A 120 -2.11 18.72 1.39
N LEU A 121 -0.89 18.39 1.82
CA LEU A 121 -0.42 18.52 3.20
C LEU A 121 0.79 19.45 3.36
N ALA A 122 1.16 20.23 2.33
CA ALA A 122 2.30 21.15 2.37
C ALA A 122 2.22 22.11 3.58
N ASP A 123 1.06 22.77 3.79
CA ASP A 123 0.83 23.70 4.90
C ASP A 123 0.79 23.05 6.28
N ALA A 124 0.72 21.73 6.33
CA ALA A 124 0.69 20.92 7.55
C ALA A 124 1.95 20.05 7.73
N ALA A 125 2.93 20.16 6.82
CA ALA A 125 4.13 19.33 6.76
C ALA A 125 4.91 19.27 8.09
N ASP A 126 4.89 20.34 8.87
CA ASP A 126 5.63 20.51 10.12
C ASP A 126 4.71 20.57 11.35
N LYS A 127 3.41 20.27 11.20
CA LYS A 127 2.46 20.13 12.31
C LYS A 127 2.43 18.69 12.83
N LYS A 128 2.36 18.49 14.15
CA LYS A 128 2.33 17.16 14.76
C LYS A 128 1.07 16.38 14.35
N MET A 129 1.24 15.15 13.93
CA MET A 129 0.17 14.27 13.42
C MET A 129 -0.91 13.92 14.45
N LYS A 130 -0.66 14.07 15.75
CA LYS A 130 -1.69 13.93 16.80
C LYS A 130 -2.86 14.92 16.69
N LYS A 131 -2.69 15.99 15.88
CA LYS A 131 -3.72 17.00 15.61
C LYS A 131 -4.43 16.80 14.27
N PHE A 132 -4.13 15.69 13.57
CA PHE A 132 -4.65 15.44 12.23
C PHE A 132 -6.02 14.75 12.29
N SER A 133 -6.87 15.07 11.31
CA SER A 133 -8.08 14.29 11.03
C SER A 133 -7.72 12.91 10.46
N GLY A 134 -8.66 11.98 10.48
CA GLY A 134 -8.49 10.67 9.84
C GLY A 134 -8.08 10.81 8.37
N GLY A 135 -8.69 11.72 7.62
CA GLY A 135 -8.34 11.97 6.23
C GLY A 135 -6.95 12.57 6.04
N MET A 136 -6.49 13.41 6.96
CA MET A 136 -5.10 13.89 6.91
C MET A 136 -4.12 12.76 7.16
N LEU A 137 -4.39 11.88 8.11
CA LEU A 137 -3.55 10.71 8.39
C LEU A 137 -3.51 9.74 7.20
N GLN A 138 -4.67 9.52 6.58
CA GLN A 138 -4.77 8.67 5.39
C GLN A 138 -3.90 9.23 4.24
N ARG A 139 -3.94 10.55 4.01
CA ARG A 139 -3.10 11.21 3.02
C ARG A 139 -1.60 11.10 3.32
N VAL A 140 -1.20 11.14 4.60
CA VAL A 140 0.18 10.80 4.99
C VAL A 140 0.52 9.35 4.62
N GLY A 141 -0.37 8.40 4.88
CA GLY A 141 -0.19 7.00 4.52
C GLY A 141 -0.04 6.79 3.01
N ILE A 142 -0.84 7.49 2.20
CA ILE A 142 -0.70 7.49 0.72
C ILE A 142 0.68 8.04 0.32
N ALA A 143 1.13 9.14 0.91
CA ALA A 143 2.45 9.69 0.63
C ALA A 143 3.58 8.71 0.97
N VAL A 144 3.46 7.97 2.08
CA VAL A 144 4.42 6.90 2.45
C VAL A 144 4.42 5.78 1.42
N ALA A 145 3.25 5.33 0.97
CA ALA A 145 3.12 4.28 -0.03
C ALA A 145 3.72 4.68 -1.40
N MET A 146 3.74 5.98 -1.71
CA MET A 146 4.28 6.51 -2.97
C MET A 146 5.76 6.94 -2.89
N LEU A 147 6.42 6.76 -1.75
CA LEU A 147 7.70 7.38 -1.45
C LEU A 147 8.84 6.93 -2.39
N ASN A 148 8.91 5.64 -2.71
CA ASN A 148 9.94 5.06 -3.59
C ASN A 148 9.54 4.99 -5.07
N ASP A 149 8.53 5.77 -5.49
CA ASP A 149 8.02 5.80 -6.87
C ASP A 149 7.60 4.41 -7.39
N PRO A 150 6.63 3.76 -6.72
CA PRO A 150 6.29 2.37 -6.99
C PRO A 150 5.67 2.19 -8.37
N LYS A 151 5.97 1.06 -9.03
CA LYS A 151 5.28 0.64 -10.26
C LYS A 151 3.92 0.01 -10.00
N LEU A 152 3.71 -0.51 -8.79
CA LEU A 152 2.45 -1.07 -8.33
C LEU A 152 2.06 -0.41 -7.00
N LEU A 153 0.90 0.24 -6.96
CA LEU A 153 0.35 0.83 -5.74
C LEU A 153 -0.90 0.06 -5.31
N ILE A 154 -0.88 -0.48 -4.10
CA ILE A 154 -2.01 -1.19 -3.49
C ILE A 154 -2.52 -0.38 -2.30
N LEU A 155 -3.80 -0.03 -2.34
CA LEU A 155 -4.49 0.71 -1.28
C LEU A 155 -5.62 -0.17 -0.73
N ASP A 156 -5.53 -0.56 0.54
CA ASP A 156 -6.54 -1.37 1.21
C ASP A 156 -7.54 -0.45 1.92
N GLU A 157 -8.74 -0.32 1.35
CA GLU A 157 -9.81 0.55 1.83
C GLU A 157 -9.37 2.00 2.11
N PRO A 158 -8.79 2.71 1.14
CA PRO A 158 -8.18 4.03 1.36
C PRO A 158 -9.16 5.12 1.82
N THR A 159 -10.46 4.88 1.71
CA THR A 159 -11.52 5.80 2.13
C THR A 159 -12.26 5.35 3.39
N ALA A 160 -11.84 4.25 4.03
CA ALA A 160 -12.46 3.78 5.26
C ALA A 160 -12.31 4.82 6.37
N GLY A 161 -13.42 5.17 7.03
CA GLY A 161 -13.42 6.14 8.13
C GLY A 161 -13.31 7.61 7.72
N LEU A 162 -13.29 7.93 6.42
CA LEU A 162 -13.33 9.32 5.95
C LEU A 162 -14.77 9.87 5.97
N ASP A 163 -14.90 11.17 6.30
CA ASP A 163 -16.13 11.92 6.12
C ASP A 163 -16.56 11.86 4.62
N PRO A 164 -17.87 11.75 4.31
CA PRO A 164 -18.36 11.77 2.93
C PRO A 164 -17.80 12.91 2.06
N ARG A 165 -17.53 14.08 2.66
CA ARG A 165 -16.92 15.23 1.97
C ARG A 165 -15.45 15.05 1.64
N GLU A 166 -14.73 14.21 2.40
CA GLU A 166 -13.31 13.92 2.15
C GLU A 166 -13.14 12.78 1.12
N ARG A 167 -14.18 11.99 0.85
CA ARG A 167 -14.15 10.89 -0.15
C ARG A 167 -14.16 11.39 -1.60
N VAL A 168 -14.56 12.63 -1.84
CA VAL A 168 -14.74 13.20 -3.20
C VAL A 168 -13.56 14.11 -3.61
N ARG A 169 -12.59 14.32 -2.73
CA ARG A 169 -11.36 15.07 -3.00
C ARG A 169 -10.21 14.13 -3.37
#